data_d82ec7517e02986b6360747535d38a83
#
_entry.id   d82ec7517e02986b6360747535d38a83
#
_cell.length_a   1.000
_cell.length_b   1.000
_cell.length_c   1.000
_cell.angle_alpha   90.00
_cell.angle_beta   90.00
_cell.angle_gamma   90.00
#
_symmetry.space_group_name_H-M   'P 1'
#
loop_
_entity.id
_entity.type
_entity.pdbx_description
1 polymer ?
#
loop_
_entity_poly.entity_id
_entity_poly.type
_entity_poly.pdbx_seq_one_letter_code
_entity_poly.pdbx_strand_id
1 'polypeptide(L)'
;MGTTLAIRGDEWLSSVPLHLQLFQELGFKPPKYAHIAPIMKNDNGNKRKLSKRKDAEAAVSYYEEEGIPKDAVKEYLLNIANSTFENWRRANQDKDISEFNLEIKKMSVSGALFDMVKLLDVGKTVISKFTAEQVYEEAMKWAKRHDSELERILEVK
;
A
#
# COMPACT_ATOMS: atom_id res chain seq x y z
N MET A 1 -14.85 12.92 18.21
CA MET A 1 -14.22 12.79 16.89
C MET A 1 -15.18 12.28 15.78
N GLY A 2 -16.35 11.78 16.12
CA GLY A 2 -17.35 11.33 15.10
C GLY A 2 -16.92 10.11 14.26
N THR A 3 -15.99 9.29 14.76
CA THR A 3 -15.53 8.08 14.06
C THR A 3 -16.68 7.09 13.91
N THR A 4 -16.99 6.71 12.68
CA THR A 4 -18.06 5.76 12.36
C THR A 4 -17.55 4.35 12.11
N LEU A 5 -16.31 4.21 11.62
CA LEU A 5 -15.64 2.95 11.35
C LEU A 5 -14.16 3.03 11.77
N ALA A 6 -13.70 2.07 12.58
CA ALA A 6 -12.30 1.91 12.96
C ALA A 6 -11.71 0.69 12.24
N ILE A 7 -10.75 0.93 11.34
CA ILE A 7 -10.02 -0.13 10.62
C ILE A 7 -8.68 -0.35 11.29
N ARG A 8 -8.36 -1.60 11.63
CA ARG A 8 -7.13 -1.98 12.35
C ARG A 8 -6.58 -3.30 11.81
N GLY A 9 -5.33 -3.61 12.17
CA GLY A 9 -4.77 -4.94 11.95
C GLY A 9 -5.49 -6.00 12.80
N ASP A 10 -5.47 -7.24 12.37
CA ASP A 10 -6.12 -8.37 13.02
C ASP A 10 -5.56 -8.66 14.43
N GLU A 11 -4.32 -8.26 14.71
CA GLU A 11 -3.71 -8.33 16.03
C GLU A 11 -4.51 -7.59 17.14
N TRP A 12 -5.36 -6.66 16.74
CA TRP A 12 -6.21 -5.89 17.68
C TRP A 12 -7.58 -6.53 17.92
N LEU A 13 -7.88 -7.65 17.28
CA LEU A 13 -9.19 -8.30 17.38
C LEU A 13 -9.51 -8.71 18.82
N SER A 14 -8.52 -9.24 19.54
CA SER A 14 -8.68 -9.65 20.94
C SER A 14 -8.98 -8.48 21.92
N SER A 15 -8.65 -7.24 21.53
CA SER A 15 -8.90 -6.04 22.35
C SER A 15 -10.30 -5.44 22.15
N VAL A 16 -11.06 -5.92 21.16
CA VAL A 16 -12.39 -5.34 20.85
C VAL A 16 -13.36 -5.44 22.01
N PRO A 17 -13.48 -6.57 22.74
CA PRO A 17 -14.38 -6.66 23.90
C PRO A 17 -14.09 -5.60 24.96
N LEU A 18 -12.80 -5.36 25.26
CA LEU A 18 -12.37 -4.34 26.22
C LEU A 18 -12.75 -2.92 25.75
N HIS A 19 -12.56 -2.63 24.46
CA HIS A 19 -12.95 -1.34 23.90
C HIS A 19 -14.47 -1.14 23.93
N LEU A 20 -15.26 -2.16 23.64
CA LEU A 20 -16.72 -2.08 23.71
C LEU A 20 -17.21 -1.84 25.13
N GLN A 21 -16.61 -2.52 26.13
CA GLN A 21 -16.90 -2.28 27.52
C GLN A 21 -16.58 -0.85 27.95
N LEU A 22 -15.43 -0.32 27.54
CA LEU A 22 -15.04 1.06 27.83
C LEU A 22 -16.02 2.08 27.23
N PHE A 23 -16.50 1.87 26.00
CA PHE A 23 -17.53 2.72 25.40
C PHE A 23 -18.83 2.68 26.19
N GLN A 24 -19.23 1.49 26.68
CA GLN A 24 -20.42 1.30 27.47
C GLN A 24 -20.32 2.03 28.83
N GLU A 25 -19.21 1.87 29.55
CA GLU A 25 -18.98 2.52 30.87
C GLU A 25 -18.94 4.05 30.75
N LEU A 26 -18.44 4.57 29.63
CA LEU A 26 -18.39 6.01 29.36
C LEU A 26 -19.68 6.57 28.73
N GLY A 27 -20.69 5.74 28.49
CA GLY A 27 -21.96 6.15 27.89
C GLY A 27 -21.84 6.59 26.43
N PHE A 28 -20.79 6.17 25.70
CA PHE A 28 -20.59 6.52 24.31
C PHE A 28 -21.01 5.39 23.36
N LYS A 29 -21.47 5.77 22.17
CA LYS A 29 -21.75 4.81 21.10
C LYS A 29 -20.43 4.37 20.45
N PRO A 30 -20.11 3.06 20.43
CA PRO A 30 -18.89 2.57 19.77
C PRO A 30 -18.98 2.70 18.24
N PRO A 31 -17.84 2.90 17.54
CA PRO A 31 -17.78 2.79 16.09
C PRO A 31 -17.97 1.35 15.66
N LYS A 32 -18.22 1.15 14.38
CA LYS A 32 -18.04 -0.18 13.75
C LYS A 32 -16.53 -0.50 13.69
N TYR A 33 -16.18 -1.78 13.83
CA TYR A 33 -14.81 -2.25 13.72
C TYR A 33 -14.64 -3.12 12.47
N ALA A 34 -13.55 -2.90 11.75
CA ALA A 34 -13.07 -3.78 10.70
C ALA A 34 -11.61 -4.15 10.97
N HIS A 35 -11.26 -5.41 10.80
CA HIS A 35 -9.90 -5.91 10.98
C HIS A 35 -9.39 -6.45 9.65
N ILE A 36 -8.19 -6.03 9.28
CA ILE A 36 -7.52 -6.43 8.05
C ILE A 36 -6.33 -7.33 8.39
N ALA A 37 -6.13 -8.34 7.57
CA ALA A 37 -4.99 -9.23 7.71
C ALA A 37 -3.68 -8.49 7.38
N PRO A 38 -2.54 -8.84 8.03
CA PRO A 38 -1.26 -8.24 7.74
C PRO A 38 -0.72 -8.64 6.37
N ILE A 39 0.21 -7.85 5.84
CA ILE A 39 1.04 -8.29 4.71
C ILE A 39 2.05 -9.31 5.24
N MET A 40 2.15 -10.42 4.55
CA MET A 40 3.02 -11.56 4.89
C MET A 40 4.25 -11.59 3.99
N LYS A 41 5.33 -12.17 4.49
CA LYS A 41 6.54 -12.46 3.74
C LYS A 41 6.85 -13.96 3.82
N ASN A 42 7.36 -14.53 2.74
CA ASN A 42 7.91 -15.88 2.75
C ASN A 42 9.37 -15.81 3.25
N ASP A 43 9.66 -16.49 4.34
CA ASP A 43 10.98 -16.57 4.94
C ASP A 43 11.39 -18.06 5.01
N ASN A 44 12.20 -18.49 4.04
CA ASN A 44 12.65 -19.88 3.91
C ASN A 44 11.52 -20.94 3.95
N GLY A 45 10.43 -20.66 3.23
CA GLY A 45 9.25 -21.55 3.17
C GLY A 45 8.21 -21.30 4.26
N ASN A 46 8.52 -20.50 5.28
CA ASN A 46 7.59 -20.14 6.34
C ASN A 46 6.96 -18.75 6.07
N LYS A 47 5.65 -18.69 6.20
CA LYS A 47 4.95 -17.40 6.13
C LYS A 47 5.02 -16.69 7.46
N ARG A 48 5.51 -15.46 7.47
CA ARG A 48 5.49 -14.58 8.63
C ARG A 48 4.99 -13.20 8.29
N LYS A 49 4.53 -12.44 9.28
CA LYS A 49 4.16 -11.03 9.11
C LYS A 49 5.38 -10.21 8.66
N LEU A 50 5.16 -9.34 7.69
CA LEU A 50 6.15 -8.34 7.27
C LEU A 50 6.48 -7.42 8.47
N SER A 51 7.74 -7.18 8.74
CA SER A 51 8.21 -6.53 9.97
C SER A 51 9.16 -5.37 9.68
N LYS A 52 8.84 -4.18 10.14
CA LYS A 52 9.70 -2.98 10.02
C LYS A 52 11.12 -3.15 10.60
N ARG A 53 11.31 -4.12 11.53
CA ARG A 53 12.63 -4.37 12.13
C ARG A 53 13.51 -5.30 11.30
N LYS A 54 12.92 -6.09 10.42
CA LYS A 54 13.60 -7.15 9.67
C LYS A 54 13.55 -6.95 8.15
N ASP A 55 12.57 -6.20 7.67
CA ASP A 55 12.24 -6.09 6.24
C ASP A 55 12.22 -4.62 5.85
N ALA A 56 13.14 -4.21 4.99
CA ALA A 56 13.23 -2.83 4.52
C ALA A 56 11.94 -2.40 3.80
N GLU A 57 11.36 -3.31 3.02
CA GLU A 57 10.12 -3.11 2.27
C GLU A 57 8.86 -2.93 3.14
N ALA A 58 8.98 -3.05 4.46
CA ALA A 58 7.92 -2.68 5.41
C ALA A 58 7.90 -1.17 5.72
N ALA A 59 8.92 -0.43 5.31
CA ALA A 59 9.02 1.02 5.47
C ALA A 59 8.63 1.72 4.16
N VAL A 60 7.87 2.81 4.26
CA VAL A 60 7.48 3.60 3.07
C VAL A 60 8.69 4.26 2.42
N SER A 61 9.68 4.70 3.22
CA SER A 61 10.93 5.30 2.74
C SER A 61 11.72 4.39 1.81
N TYR A 62 11.66 3.07 2.02
CA TYR A 62 12.31 2.10 1.16
C TYR A 62 11.93 2.26 -0.32
N TYR A 63 10.64 2.42 -0.61
CA TYR A 63 10.17 2.56 -1.99
C TYR A 63 10.62 3.90 -2.62
N GLU A 64 10.73 4.95 -1.81
CA GLU A 64 11.26 6.24 -2.25
C GLU A 64 12.76 6.14 -2.56
N GLU A 65 13.53 5.47 -1.71
CA GLU A 65 14.96 5.23 -1.88
C GLU A 65 15.25 4.38 -3.12
N GLU A 66 14.44 3.35 -3.37
CA GLU A 66 14.52 2.49 -4.56
C GLU A 66 13.95 3.13 -5.84
N GLY A 67 13.47 4.37 -5.78
CA GLY A 67 12.92 5.08 -6.95
C GLY A 67 11.59 4.52 -7.45
N ILE A 68 10.84 3.79 -6.62
CA ILE A 68 9.56 3.22 -7.01
C ILE A 68 8.46 4.29 -6.87
N PRO A 69 7.74 4.64 -7.95
CA PRO A 69 6.69 5.65 -7.90
C PRO A 69 5.61 5.33 -6.87
N LYS A 70 5.18 6.33 -6.11
CA LYS A 70 4.15 6.18 -5.08
C LYS A 70 2.84 5.56 -5.61
N ASP A 71 2.49 5.85 -6.86
CA ASP A 71 1.25 5.34 -7.47
C ASP A 71 1.37 3.87 -7.84
N ALA A 72 2.59 3.39 -8.19
CA ALA A 72 2.86 1.97 -8.35
C ALA A 72 2.69 1.21 -7.03
N VAL A 73 3.20 1.76 -5.92
CA VAL A 73 3.02 1.17 -4.58
C VAL A 73 1.55 1.12 -4.19
N LYS A 74 0.79 2.20 -4.44
CA LYS A 74 -0.66 2.22 -4.15
C LYS A 74 -1.44 1.19 -4.97
N GLU A 75 -1.19 1.12 -6.28
CA GLU A 75 -1.84 0.11 -7.15
C GLU A 75 -1.50 -1.31 -6.71
N TYR A 76 -0.24 -1.57 -6.38
CA TYR A 76 0.19 -2.86 -5.86
C TYR A 76 -0.52 -3.21 -4.54
N LEU A 77 -0.58 -2.27 -3.59
CA LEU A 77 -1.27 -2.49 -2.31
C LEU A 77 -2.77 -2.77 -2.51
N LEU A 78 -3.45 -2.07 -3.42
CA LEU A 78 -4.84 -2.35 -3.77
C LEU A 78 -4.99 -3.74 -4.39
N ASN A 79 -4.06 -4.14 -5.24
CA ASN A 79 -4.06 -5.45 -5.89
C ASN A 79 -3.96 -6.60 -4.87
N ILE A 80 -3.10 -6.47 -3.86
CA ILE A 80 -2.97 -7.51 -2.83
C ILE A 80 -4.04 -7.41 -1.73
N ALA A 81 -4.62 -6.22 -1.51
CA ALA A 81 -5.62 -6.01 -0.47
C ALA A 81 -7.03 -6.44 -0.91
N ASN A 82 -7.38 -6.33 -2.19
CA ASN A 82 -8.73 -6.54 -2.67
C ASN A 82 -8.78 -7.41 -3.92
N SER A 83 -9.45 -8.56 -3.82
CA SER A 83 -9.52 -9.56 -4.89
C SER A 83 -10.21 -9.11 -6.18
N THR A 84 -10.94 -7.98 -6.16
CA THR A 84 -11.63 -7.45 -7.35
C THR A 84 -10.85 -6.35 -8.05
N PHE A 85 -9.77 -5.83 -7.43
CA PHE A 85 -9.02 -4.70 -7.98
C PHE A 85 -8.36 -5.02 -9.33
N GLU A 86 -7.74 -6.18 -9.48
CA GLU A 86 -7.05 -6.56 -10.71
C GLU A 86 -8.01 -6.59 -11.92
N ASN A 87 -9.20 -7.18 -11.74
CA ASN A 87 -10.22 -7.22 -12.80
C ASN A 87 -10.77 -5.82 -13.11
N TRP A 88 -10.98 -5.01 -12.06
CA TRP A 88 -11.41 -3.63 -12.26
C TRP A 88 -10.35 -2.83 -13.03
N ARG A 89 -9.07 -2.96 -12.70
CA ARG A 89 -7.98 -2.25 -13.38
C ARG A 89 -7.85 -2.66 -14.83
N ARG A 90 -8.00 -3.94 -15.15
CA ARG A 90 -8.00 -4.42 -16.54
C ARG A 90 -9.14 -3.80 -17.38
N ALA A 91 -10.30 -3.64 -16.79
CA ALA A 91 -11.46 -3.03 -17.46
C ALA A 91 -11.42 -1.50 -17.49
N ASN A 92 -10.59 -0.86 -16.68
CA ASN A 92 -10.53 0.59 -16.48
C ASN A 92 -9.08 1.09 -16.47
N GLN A 93 -8.33 0.81 -17.56
CA GLN A 93 -6.89 1.08 -17.63
C GLN A 93 -6.53 2.56 -17.47
N ASP A 94 -7.39 3.46 -17.99
CA ASP A 94 -7.13 4.90 -18.01
C ASP A 94 -7.76 5.67 -16.82
N LYS A 95 -8.50 4.95 -15.96
CA LYS A 95 -9.14 5.59 -14.80
C LYS A 95 -8.18 5.80 -13.65
N ASP A 96 -8.44 6.87 -12.88
CA ASP A 96 -7.72 7.08 -11.62
C ASP A 96 -8.09 5.99 -10.60
N ILE A 97 -7.10 5.58 -9.79
CA ILE A 97 -7.30 4.52 -8.78
C ILE A 97 -8.31 4.92 -7.70
N SER A 98 -8.54 6.21 -7.49
CA SER A 98 -9.56 6.71 -6.54
C SER A 98 -10.99 6.40 -6.97
N GLU A 99 -11.20 6.06 -8.24
CA GLU A 99 -12.51 5.61 -8.75
C GLU A 99 -12.82 4.15 -8.40
N PHE A 100 -11.83 3.41 -7.89
CA PHE A 100 -12.05 2.05 -7.43
C PHE A 100 -12.86 2.02 -6.14
N ASN A 101 -13.98 1.32 -6.15
CA ASN A 101 -14.78 1.10 -4.95
C ASN A 101 -14.21 -0.04 -4.10
N LEU A 102 -13.47 0.31 -3.06
CA LEU A 102 -12.87 -0.65 -2.13
C LEU A 102 -13.96 -1.33 -1.28
N GLU A 103 -14.23 -2.60 -1.55
CA GLU A 103 -15.14 -3.41 -0.75
C GLU A 103 -14.40 -4.16 0.37
N ILE A 104 -14.62 -3.79 1.62
CA ILE A 104 -14.00 -4.46 2.79
C ILE A 104 -14.27 -5.97 2.79
N LYS A 105 -15.45 -6.40 2.34
CA LYS A 105 -15.81 -7.84 2.25
C LYS A 105 -14.98 -8.63 1.24
N LYS A 106 -14.30 -7.96 0.32
CA LYS A 106 -13.44 -8.56 -0.71
C LYS A 106 -11.95 -8.52 -0.33
N MET A 107 -11.65 -8.04 0.87
CA MET A 107 -10.28 -8.07 1.39
C MET A 107 -9.91 -9.46 1.87
N SER A 108 -8.62 -9.81 1.71
CA SER A 108 -8.11 -11.10 2.19
C SER A 108 -8.15 -11.19 3.71
N VAL A 109 -8.63 -12.31 4.24
CA VAL A 109 -8.63 -12.60 5.69
C VAL A 109 -7.38 -13.34 6.16
N SER A 110 -6.59 -13.92 5.24
CA SER A 110 -5.40 -14.71 5.56
C SER A 110 -4.07 -13.96 5.37
N GLY A 111 -4.14 -12.70 4.95
CA GLY A 111 -2.98 -11.89 4.56
C GLY A 111 -2.47 -12.25 3.16
N ALA A 112 -1.97 -11.24 2.46
CA ALA A 112 -1.37 -11.41 1.15
C ALA A 112 0.15 -11.50 1.29
N LEU A 113 0.80 -12.34 0.48
CA LEU A 113 2.25 -12.38 0.40
C LEU A 113 2.76 -11.16 -0.35
N PHE A 114 3.74 -10.49 0.23
CA PHE A 114 4.50 -9.46 -0.44
C PHE A 114 5.34 -10.08 -1.55
N ASP A 115 5.25 -9.52 -2.74
CA ASP A 115 5.98 -9.96 -3.94
C ASP A 115 6.57 -8.74 -4.64
N MET A 116 7.88 -8.58 -4.55
CA MET A 116 8.62 -7.48 -5.18
C MET A 116 8.55 -7.55 -6.70
N VAL A 117 8.57 -8.76 -7.29
CA VAL A 117 8.51 -8.92 -8.74
C VAL A 117 7.18 -8.39 -9.27
N LYS A 118 6.09 -8.72 -8.58
CA LYS A 118 4.76 -8.20 -8.92
C LYS A 118 4.67 -6.68 -8.73
N LEU A 119 5.27 -6.13 -7.67
CA LEU A 119 5.32 -4.68 -7.47
C LEU A 119 6.04 -3.97 -8.63
N LEU A 120 7.18 -4.49 -9.05
CA LEU A 120 7.95 -3.92 -10.17
C LEU A 120 7.20 -4.04 -11.50
N ASP A 121 6.44 -5.10 -11.72
CA ASP A 121 5.60 -5.27 -12.90
C ASP A 121 4.44 -4.26 -12.93
N VAL A 122 3.77 -4.07 -11.79
CA VAL A 122 2.78 -3.00 -11.62
C VAL A 122 3.43 -1.63 -11.87
N GLY A 123 4.65 -1.42 -11.35
CA GLY A 123 5.44 -0.20 -11.56
C GLY A 123 5.69 0.11 -13.03
N LYS A 124 6.10 -0.88 -13.82
CA LYS A 124 6.26 -0.74 -15.27
C LYS A 124 4.96 -0.27 -15.94
N THR A 125 3.85 -0.89 -15.56
CA THR A 125 2.52 -0.53 -16.09
C THR A 125 2.13 0.89 -15.73
N VAL A 126 2.42 1.35 -14.52
CA VAL A 126 2.15 2.72 -14.08
C VAL A 126 3.03 3.72 -14.84
N ILE A 127 4.34 3.47 -14.91
CA ILE A 127 5.30 4.36 -15.58
C ILE A 127 5.02 4.45 -17.08
N SER A 128 4.56 3.36 -17.73
CA SER A 128 4.23 3.37 -19.15
C SER A 128 3.10 4.34 -19.53
N LYS A 129 2.35 4.82 -18.55
CA LYS A 129 1.28 5.83 -18.73
C LYS A 129 1.77 7.27 -18.54
N PHE A 130 2.99 7.44 -18.04
CA PHE A 130 3.56 8.75 -17.82
C PHE A 130 3.97 9.39 -19.15
N THR A 131 3.80 10.72 -19.24
CA THR A 131 4.43 11.49 -20.31
C THR A 131 5.94 11.57 -20.10
N ALA A 132 6.68 11.93 -21.13
CA ALA A 132 8.13 12.13 -21.02
C ALA A 132 8.48 13.17 -19.95
N GLU A 133 7.68 14.24 -19.86
CA GLU A 133 7.82 15.30 -18.85
C GLU A 133 7.63 14.75 -17.44
N GLN A 134 6.60 13.93 -17.21
CA GLN A 134 6.34 13.31 -15.90
C GLN A 134 7.47 12.37 -15.49
N VAL A 135 7.98 11.56 -16.43
CA VAL A 135 9.15 10.69 -16.18
C VAL A 135 10.36 11.53 -15.78
N TYR A 136 10.63 12.61 -16.53
CA TYR A 136 11.74 13.52 -16.23
C TYR A 136 11.60 14.18 -14.86
N GLU A 137 10.42 14.69 -14.53
CA GLU A 137 10.16 15.35 -13.23
C GLU A 137 10.35 14.39 -12.05
N GLU A 138 9.81 13.17 -12.14
CA GLU A 138 9.97 12.18 -11.08
C GLU A 138 11.42 11.70 -10.96
N ALA A 139 12.12 11.48 -12.09
CA ALA A 139 13.53 11.12 -12.11
C ALA A 139 14.41 12.23 -11.51
N MET A 140 14.20 13.50 -11.90
CA MET A 140 14.91 14.65 -11.36
C MET A 140 14.67 14.82 -9.86
N LYS A 141 13.43 14.68 -9.42
CA LYS A 141 13.06 14.77 -8.00
C LYS A 141 13.75 13.70 -7.15
N TRP A 142 13.87 12.49 -7.69
CA TRP A 142 14.56 11.40 -7.03
C TRP A 142 16.08 11.64 -7.03
N ALA A 143 16.67 12.01 -8.17
CA ALA A 143 18.09 12.24 -8.34
C ALA A 143 18.62 13.31 -7.38
N LYS A 144 17.92 14.43 -7.22
CA LYS A 144 18.25 15.50 -6.26
C LYS A 144 18.45 15.03 -4.83
N ARG A 145 17.83 13.92 -4.45
CA ARG A 145 17.90 13.40 -3.08
C ARG A 145 18.87 12.24 -2.92
N HIS A 146 19.08 11.47 -3.99
CA HIS A 146 19.71 10.17 -3.89
C HIS A 146 20.91 9.97 -4.83
N ASP A 147 21.00 10.73 -5.95
CA ASP A 147 22.04 10.53 -6.97
C ASP A 147 22.44 11.84 -7.66
N SER A 148 23.50 12.47 -7.16
CA SER A 148 24.01 13.74 -7.70
C SER A 148 24.64 13.61 -9.10
N GLU A 149 25.04 12.41 -9.52
CA GLU A 149 25.55 12.19 -10.86
C GLU A 149 24.39 12.16 -11.87
N LEU A 150 23.33 11.43 -11.55
CA LEU A 150 22.12 11.41 -12.37
C LEU A 150 21.47 12.81 -12.45
N GLU A 151 21.46 13.58 -11.34
CA GLU A 151 20.98 14.97 -11.34
C GLU A 151 21.69 15.80 -12.40
N ARG A 152 23.05 15.78 -12.41
CA ARG A 152 23.84 16.52 -13.40
C ARG A 152 23.54 16.08 -14.85
N ILE A 153 23.38 14.77 -15.06
CA ILE A 153 23.07 14.25 -16.40
C ILE A 153 21.71 14.76 -16.88
N LEU A 154 20.73 14.80 -15.99
CA LEU A 154 19.38 15.28 -16.30
C LEU A 154 19.30 16.80 -16.50
N GLU A 155 20.19 17.57 -15.88
CA GLU A 155 20.27 19.04 -16.05
C GLU A 155 20.87 19.47 -17.40
N VAL A 156 21.68 18.60 -18.03
CA VAL A 156 22.28 18.86 -19.32
C VAL A 156 21.26 18.58 -20.43
N LYS A 157 20.34 19.52 -20.65
CA LYS A 157 19.41 19.55 -21.79
C LYS A 157 19.74 20.69 -22.72
#